data_f6081d1c248ce81013b034ab82b1e688
#
_entry.id   f6081d1c248ce81013b034ab82b1e688
#
_cell.length_a   1.000
_cell.length_b   1.000
_cell.length_c   1.000
_cell.angle_alpha   90.00
_cell.angle_beta   90.00
_cell.angle_gamma   90.00
#
_symmetry.space_group_name_H-M   'P 1'
#
loop_
_entity.id
_entity.type
_entity.pdbx_description
1 polymer ?
#
loop_
_entity_poly.entity_id
_entity_poly.type
_entity_poly.pdbx_seq_one_letter_code
_entity_poly.pdbx_strand_id
1 'polypeptide(L)'
;VLTPSTSEDLPDWITSAGSSVSIPFNGSVANISVKPKALARTRRWLADNDFDVVHVHEPVVPSVSMAAAMLSSAPLVGTFHAALGRSVSRAIASAPMRLYMERIGVRIAVSEEARRTLIEHHGGDAVIIPNGVETASFRSAQPLEQWAATEERPVIVFLGRLDEPRKGLSIFAGAIAAVLERFPGARFLIAGRGDAPEIRQAAKRFGDSVSFLGGISDEEKESLLAGASIYVAP
;
A
#
# COMPACT_ATOMS: atom_id res chain seq x y z
N VAL A 1 13.97 11.10 -7.99
CA VAL A 1 12.98 10.03 -8.20
C VAL A 1 12.03 10.40 -9.33
N LEU A 2 11.73 9.50 -10.26
CA LEU A 2 10.71 9.69 -11.29
C LEU A 2 9.42 8.97 -10.87
N THR A 3 8.30 9.70 -10.82
CA THR A 3 6.99 9.15 -10.43
C THR A 3 5.85 9.81 -11.21
N PRO A 4 4.73 9.12 -11.47
CA PRO A 4 3.53 9.76 -11.96
C PRO A 4 2.97 10.70 -10.90
N SER A 5 2.81 11.98 -11.24
CA SER A 5 2.19 12.98 -10.37
C SER A 5 1.60 14.11 -11.20
N THR A 6 0.46 14.63 -10.74
CA THR A 6 -0.17 15.85 -11.27
C THR A 6 -0.02 17.04 -10.31
N SER A 7 0.65 16.84 -9.15
CA SER A 7 0.93 17.94 -8.22
C SER A 7 1.93 18.91 -8.84
N GLU A 8 1.68 20.19 -8.67
CA GLU A 8 2.59 21.26 -9.04
C GLU A 8 3.65 21.51 -7.95
N ASP A 9 3.35 21.08 -6.74
CA ASP A 9 4.21 21.27 -5.55
C ASP A 9 4.91 19.94 -5.21
N LEU A 10 5.94 19.62 -5.98
CA LEU A 10 6.76 18.43 -5.77
C LEU A 10 8.11 18.83 -5.17
N PRO A 11 8.65 18.06 -4.22
CA PRO A 11 10.02 18.23 -3.76
C PRO A 11 11.04 18.19 -4.92
N ASP A 12 12.13 18.93 -4.81
CA ASP A 12 13.15 19.06 -5.87
C ASP A 12 13.76 17.71 -6.33
N TRP A 13 13.75 16.71 -5.44
CA TRP A 13 14.26 15.37 -5.76
C TRP A 13 13.24 14.48 -6.49
N ILE A 14 12.01 14.98 -6.72
CA ILE A 14 10.96 14.27 -7.47
C ILE A 14 10.74 14.92 -8.84
N THR A 15 10.81 14.11 -9.89
CA THR A 15 10.47 14.50 -11.26
C THR A 15 9.12 13.87 -11.63
N SER A 16 8.18 14.67 -12.14
CA SER A 16 6.89 14.16 -12.60
C SER A 16 7.00 13.53 -14.00
N ALA A 17 6.61 12.28 -14.11
CA ALA A 17 6.38 11.62 -15.40
C ALA A 17 5.02 11.97 -16.02
N GLY A 18 4.18 12.73 -15.34
CA GLY A 18 2.82 13.12 -15.74
C GLY A 18 1.74 12.34 -15.00
N SER A 19 0.50 12.45 -15.46
CA SER A 19 -0.66 11.84 -14.79
C SER A 19 -0.66 10.32 -14.88
N SER A 20 -1.13 9.67 -13.83
CA SER A 20 -1.53 8.26 -13.82
C SER A 20 -3.05 8.10 -13.98
N VAL A 21 -3.47 6.90 -14.33
CA VAL A 21 -4.86 6.46 -14.27
C VAL A 21 -4.94 5.40 -13.17
N SER A 22 -5.85 5.61 -12.24
CA SER A 22 -6.11 4.65 -11.16
C SER A 22 -7.01 3.54 -11.70
N ILE A 23 -6.50 2.31 -11.68
CA ILE A 23 -7.25 1.12 -12.13
C ILE A 23 -7.41 0.19 -10.93
N PRO A 24 -8.64 -0.29 -10.65
CA PRO A 24 -8.83 -1.35 -9.67
C PRO A 24 -8.05 -2.60 -10.07
N PHE A 25 -7.20 -3.08 -9.18
CA PHE A 25 -6.35 -4.23 -9.45
C PHE A 25 -6.20 -5.07 -8.19
N ASN A 26 -6.65 -6.32 -8.24
CA ASN A 26 -6.52 -7.30 -7.14
C ASN A 26 -7.00 -6.77 -5.77
N GLY A 27 -8.16 -6.10 -5.73
CA GLY A 27 -8.73 -5.53 -4.51
C GLY A 27 -8.01 -4.28 -3.99
N SER A 28 -7.11 -3.70 -4.78
CA SER A 28 -6.41 -2.45 -4.52
C SER A 28 -6.54 -1.51 -5.74
N VAL A 29 -5.88 -0.38 -5.70
CA VAL A 29 -5.81 0.56 -6.83
C VAL A 29 -4.38 0.64 -7.33
N ALA A 30 -4.16 0.24 -8.59
CA ALA A 30 -2.90 0.43 -9.28
C ALA A 30 -2.92 1.75 -10.07
N ASN A 31 -1.92 2.59 -9.84
CA ASN A 31 -1.73 3.81 -10.62
C ASN A 31 -0.88 3.50 -11.86
N ILE A 32 -1.55 3.38 -13.00
CA ILE A 32 -0.91 3.03 -14.28
C ILE A 32 -0.63 4.29 -15.09
N SER A 33 0.56 4.42 -15.62
CA SER A 33 0.96 5.51 -16.50
C SER A 33 1.61 4.97 -17.77
N VAL A 34 0.78 4.75 -18.79
CA VAL A 34 1.17 4.19 -20.10
C VAL A 34 1.06 5.20 -21.24
N LYS A 35 0.81 6.48 -20.92
CA LYS A 35 0.65 7.52 -21.94
C LYS A 35 1.98 7.74 -22.68
N PRO A 36 1.96 7.99 -24.01
CA PRO A 36 3.16 8.27 -24.78
C PRO A 36 4.03 9.40 -24.19
N LYS A 37 3.39 10.41 -23.59
CA LYS A 37 4.10 11.51 -22.90
C LYS A 37 4.88 11.02 -21.67
N ALA A 38 4.33 10.08 -20.89
CA ALA A 38 5.04 9.52 -19.73
C ALA A 38 6.26 8.69 -20.18
N LEU A 39 6.10 7.89 -21.22
CA LEU A 39 7.20 7.14 -21.82
C LEU A 39 8.30 8.07 -22.34
N ALA A 40 7.95 9.15 -23.07
CA ALA A 40 8.91 10.13 -23.57
C ALA A 40 9.65 10.87 -22.43
N ARG A 41 8.93 11.20 -21.34
CA ARG A 41 9.53 11.81 -20.15
C ARG A 41 10.47 10.86 -19.44
N THR A 42 10.08 9.59 -19.28
CA THR A 42 10.95 8.55 -18.70
C THR A 42 12.23 8.39 -19.49
N ARG A 43 12.12 8.31 -20.84
CA ARG A 43 13.28 8.20 -21.71
C ARG A 43 14.20 9.42 -21.58
N ARG A 44 13.64 10.63 -21.59
CA ARG A 44 14.42 11.87 -21.41
C ARG A 44 15.11 11.90 -20.06
N TRP A 45 14.37 11.61 -18.97
CA TRP A 45 14.90 11.59 -17.62
C TRP A 45 16.08 10.60 -17.47
N LEU A 46 15.99 9.42 -18.11
CA LEU A 46 17.10 8.46 -18.13
C LEU A 46 18.29 8.94 -18.96
N ALA A 47 18.03 9.70 -20.03
CA ALA A 47 19.10 10.22 -20.91
C ALA A 47 19.80 11.46 -20.34
N ASP A 48 19.06 12.28 -19.58
CA ASP A 48 19.57 13.54 -19.03
C ASP A 48 20.30 13.34 -17.69
N ASN A 49 20.32 12.12 -17.14
CA ASN A 49 20.99 11.80 -15.88
C ASN A 49 21.91 10.60 -16.04
N ASP A 50 23.07 10.68 -15.39
CA ASP A 50 24.03 9.59 -15.34
C ASP A 50 23.82 8.80 -14.04
N PHE A 51 23.18 7.61 -14.17
CA PHE A 51 22.84 6.77 -13.04
C PHE A 51 23.78 5.57 -12.97
N ASP A 52 24.39 5.34 -11.81
CA ASP A 52 25.12 4.10 -11.50
C ASP A 52 24.17 2.90 -11.41
N VAL A 53 22.96 3.11 -10.89
CA VAL A 53 21.90 2.10 -10.71
C VAL A 53 20.53 2.74 -10.89
N VAL A 54 19.62 2.04 -11.56
CA VAL A 54 18.20 2.41 -11.63
C VAL A 54 17.38 1.40 -10.84
N HIS A 55 16.70 1.87 -9.80
CA HIS A 55 15.84 1.06 -8.97
C HIS A 55 14.37 1.28 -9.37
N VAL A 56 13.68 0.20 -9.73
CA VAL A 56 12.28 0.20 -10.17
C VAL A 56 11.38 -0.58 -9.22
N HIS A 57 10.17 -0.07 -9.00
CA HIS A 57 9.15 -0.73 -8.18
C HIS A 57 8.03 -1.28 -9.05
N GLU A 58 7.63 -2.54 -8.82
CA GLU A 58 6.60 -3.25 -9.60
C GLU A 58 6.82 -3.16 -11.11
N PRO A 59 7.99 -3.54 -11.62
CA PRO A 59 8.30 -3.41 -13.05
C PRO A 59 7.40 -4.26 -13.96
N VAL A 60 6.66 -5.21 -13.41
CA VAL A 60 5.73 -6.08 -14.15
C VAL A 60 4.39 -5.44 -14.47
N VAL A 61 4.10 -4.29 -13.88
CA VAL A 61 2.87 -3.53 -14.17
C VAL A 61 3.17 -2.47 -15.23
N PRO A 62 2.33 -2.33 -16.29
CA PRO A 62 2.48 -1.29 -17.29
C PRO A 62 2.50 0.10 -16.66
N SER A 63 3.69 0.68 -16.55
CA SER A 63 3.93 1.89 -15.76
C SER A 63 5.25 2.56 -16.16
N VAL A 64 5.55 3.68 -15.51
CA VAL A 64 6.87 4.35 -15.60
C VAL A 64 8.00 3.39 -15.19
N SER A 65 7.77 2.53 -14.20
CA SER A 65 8.76 1.54 -13.75
C SER A 65 9.08 0.51 -14.82
N MET A 66 8.06 -0.02 -15.52
CA MET A 66 8.27 -0.91 -16.66
C MET A 66 9.02 -0.19 -17.78
N ALA A 67 8.62 1.04 -18.11
CA ALA A 67 9.31 1.83 -19.13
C ALA A 67 10.77 2.08 -18.77
N ALA A 68 11.07 2.42 -17.52
CA ALA A 68 12.43 2.61 -17.03
C ALA A 68 13.25 1.31 -17.13
N ALA A 69 12.66 0.17 -16.71
CA ALA A 69 13.32 -1.14 -16.83
C ALA A 69 13.65 -1.54 -18.26
N MET A 70 12.80 -1.16 -19.22
CA MET A 70 13.02 -1.44 -20.65
C MET A 70 14.04 -0.50 -21.29
N LEU A 71 14.11 0.76 -20.87
CA LEU A 71 14.87 1.82 -21.53
C LEU A 71 16.21 2.13 -20.86
N SER A 72 16.42 1.78 -19.60
CA SER A 72 17.65 2.06 -18.88
C SER A 72 18.85 1.35 -19.49
N SER A 73 19.97 2.07 -19.59
CA SER A 73 21.30 1.51 -19.86
C SER A 73 22.07 1.14 -18.59
N ALA A 74 21.69 1.74 -17.45
CA ALA A 74 22.29 1.43 -16.16
C ALA A 74 21.82 0.08 -15.61
N PRO A 75 22.59 -0.55 -14.70
CA PRO A 75 22.18 -1.73 -13.95
C PRO A 75 20.84 -1.53 -13.25
N LEU A 76 20.01 -2.58 -13.26
CA LEU A 76 18.65 -2.53 -12.74
C LEU A 76 18.52 -3.31 -11.43
N VAL A 77 17.87 -2.67 -10.45
CA VAL A 77 17.31 -3.30 -9.25
C VAL A 77 15.80 -3.22 -9.34
N GLY A 78 15.10 -4.31 -9.09
CA GLY A 78 13.64 -4.36 -9.11
C GLY A 78 13.05 -4.81 -7.77
N THR A 79 12.13 -4.02 -7.19
CA THR A 79 11.36 -4.41 -6.00
C THR A 79 9.94 -4.80 -6.37
N PHE A 80 9.51 -5.95 -5.85
CA PHE A 80 8.21 -6.56 -6.06
C PHE A 80 7.41 -6.53 -4.76
N HIS A 81 6.26 -5.87 -4.78
CA HIS A 81 5.39 -5.65 -3.61
C HIS A 81 4.14 -6.53 -3.64
N ALA A 82 3.71 -6.97 -4.83
CA ALA A 82 2.43 -7.63 -5.01
C ALA A 82 2.51 -9.13 -4.72
N ALA A 83 1.58 -9.60 -3.88
CA ALA A 83 1.18 -11.00 -3.83
C ALA A 83 -0.02 -11.18 -4.77
N LEU A 84 0.17 -11.84 -5.91
CA LEU A 84 -0.86 -12.04 -6.92
C LEU A 84 -1.51 -13.42 -6.78
N GLY A 85 -2.85 -13.46 -6.84
CA GLY A 85 -3.56 -14.73 -6.96
C GLY A 85 -3.31 -15.39 -8.34
N ARG A 86 -3.37 -16.73 -8.38
CA ARG A 86 -3.07 -17.55 -9.58
C ARG A 86 -3.80 -17.16 -10.87
N SER A 87 -4.96 -16.50 -10.79
CA SER A 87 -5.76 -16.12 -11.96
C SER A 87 -5.24 -14.88 -12.69
N VAL A 88 -4.66 -13.93 -11.97
CA VAL A 88 -4.16 -12.67 -12.53
C VAL A 88 -2.80 -12.84 -13.21
N SER A 89 -2.03 -13.77 -12.74
CA SER A 89 -0.65 -14.04 -13.14
C SER A 89 -0.51 -14.60 -14.55
N ARG A 90 -1.49 -15.37 -15.05
CA ARG A 90 -1.46 -15.89 -16.43
C ARG A 90 -1.55 -14.80 -17.49
N ALA A 91 -2.21 -13.68 -17.20
CA ALA A 91 -2.36 -12.57 -18.12
C ALA A 91 -1.06 -11.74 -18.26
N ILE A 92 -0.19 -11.80 -17.25
CA ILE A 92 1.04 -11.00 -17.17
C ILE A 92 2.26 -11.77 -17.68
N ALA A 93 2.21 -13.10 -17.70
CA ALA A 93 3.32 -13.97 -18.14
C ALA A 93 3.45 -14.05 -19.67
N SER A 94 3.74 -12.92 -20.33
CA SER A 94 4.05 -12.91 -21.76
C SER A 94 5.54 -13.13 -22.02
N ALA A 95 5.87 -13.81 -23.14
CA ALA A 95 7.27 -14.05 -23.53
C ALA A 95 8.12 -12.76 -23.61
N PRO A 96 7.61 -11.61 -24.08
CA PRO A 96 8.35 -10.34 -24.03
C PRO A 96 8.71 -9.89 -22.62
N MET A 97 7.88 -10.20 -21.62
CA MET A 97 8.13 -9.82 -20.22
C MET A 97 9.35 -10.54 -19.64
N ARG A 98 9.60 -11.78 -19.99
CA ARG A 98 10.78 -12.53 -19.56
C ARG A 98 12.08 -11.88 -20.01
N LEU A 99 12.14 -11.38 -21.26
CA LEU A 99 13.35 -10.80 -21.81
C LEU A 99 13.82 -9.56 -21.04
N TYR A 100 12.92 -8.66 -20.64
CA TYR A 100 13.37 -7.51 -19.87
C TYR A 100 13.52 -7.83 -18.38
N MET A 101 12.81 -8.82 -17.85
CA MET A 101 13.01 -9.30 -16.48
C MET A 101 14.43 -9.83 -16.26
N GLU A 102 15.05 -10.45 -17.28
CA GLU A 102 16.44 -10.91 -17.21
C GLU A 102 17.46 -9.75 -17.12
N ARG A 103 17.07 -8.54 -17.50
CA ARG A 103 17.91 -7.34 -17.33
C ARG A 103 17.93 -6.83 -15.89
N ILE A 104 16.98 -7.26 -15.04
CA ILE A 104 16.96 -6.89 -13.63
C ILE A 104 17.97 -7.77 -12.89
N GLY A 105 19.15 -7.20 -12.66
CA GLY A 105 20.28 -7.92 -12.07
C GLY A 105 20.07 -8.30 -10.61
N VAL A 106 19.33 -7.46 -9.84
CA VAL A 106 18.96 -7.74 -8.45
C VAL A 106 17.45 -7.61 -8.30
N ARG A 107 16.84 -8.63 -7.74
CA ARG A 107 15.40 -8.67 -7.45
C ARG A 107 15.18 -8.70 -5.94
N ILE A 108 14.31 -7.81 -5.47
CA ILE A 108 13.92 -7.67 -4.08
C ILE A 108 12.43 -8.00 -3.98
N ALA A 109 12.04 -8.83 -3.04
CA ALA A 109 10.66 -9.04 -2.67
C ALA A 109 10.42 -8.53 -1.24
N VAL A 110 9.32 -7.82 -1.01
CA VAL A 110 9.03 -7.23 0.32
C VAL A 110 8.49 -8.24 1.33
N SER A 111 8.16 -9.45 0.89
CA SER A 111 7.66 -10.54 1.74
C SER A 111 7.88 -11.88 1.06
N GLU A 112 7.76 -12.97 1.82
CA GLU A 112 7.83 -14.33 1.27
C GLU A 112 6.70 -14.57 0.24
N GLU A 113 5.52 -14.01 0.45
CA GLU A 113 4.40 -14.10 -0.49
C GLU A 113 4.69 -13.39 -1.82
N ALA A 114 5.30 -12.21 -1.76
CA ALA A 114 5.74 -11.49 -2.96
C ALA A 114 6.86 -12.26 -3.69
N ARG A 115 7.80 -12.84 -2.96
CA ARG A 115 8.86 -13.70 -3.50
C ARG A 115 8.29 -14.92 -4.18
N ARG A 116 7.38 -15.65 -3.54
CA ARG A 116 6.69 -16.79 -4.13
C ARG A 116 5.96 -16.44 -5.43
N THR A 117 5.24 -15.30 -5.42
CA THR A 117 4.56 -14.78 -6.61
C THR A 117 5.54 -14.52 -7.75
N LEU A 118 6.68 -13.88 -7.46
CA LEU A 118 7.73 -13.63 -8.44
C LEU A 118 8.25 -14.95 -9.07
N ILE A 119 8.61 -15.92 -8.23
CA ILE A 119 9.16 -17.21 -8.67
C ILE A 119 8.15 -17.96 -9.55
N GLU A 120 6.90 -18.05 -9.10
CA GLU A 120 5.84 -18.80 -9.81
C GLU A 120 5.50 -18.21 -11.17
N HIS A 121 5.60 -16.87 -11.33
CA HIS A 121 5.08 -16.19 -12.51
C HIS A 121 6.14 -15.64 -13.46
N HIS A 122 7.28 -15.25 -12.91
CA HIS A 122 8.34 -14.60 -13.70
C HIS A 122 9.64 -15.40 -13.72
N GLY A 123 9.75 -16.41 -12.86
CA GLY A 123 10.97 -17.19 -12.71
C GLY A 123 12.09 -16.43 -11.99
N GLY A 124 13.18 -17.15 -11.73
CA GLY A 124 14.31 -16.60 -10.96
C GLY A 124 14.00 -16.60 -9.46
N ASP A 125 14.77 -15.81 -8.72
CA ASP A 125 14.62 -15.67 -7.26
C ASP A 125 14.78 -14.20 -6.86
N ALA A 126 14.47 -13.86 -5.60
CA ALA A 126 14.60 -12.53 -5.03
C ALA A 126 15.11 -12.58 -3.59
N VAL A 127 15.86 -11.56 -3.20
CA VAL A 127 16.21 -11.32 -1.81
C VAL A 127 15.00 -10.70 -1.09
N ILE A 128 14.71 -11.17 0.12
CA ILE A 128 13.63 -10.58 0.92
C ILE A 128 14.18 -9.37 1.67
N ILE A 129 13.64 -8.20 1.34
CA ILE A 129 13.89 -6.94 2.06
C ILE A 129 12.53 -6.32 2.35
N PRO A 130 12.02 -6.41 3.58
CA PRO A 130 10.74 -5.83 3.96
C PRO A 130 10.71 -4.31 3.78
N ASN A 131 9.50 -3.76 3.60
CA ASN A 131 9.32 -2.31 3.60
C ASN A 131 9.76 -1.71 4.92
N GLY A 132 10.52 -0.62 4.85
CA GLY A 132 10.88 0.18 6.03
C GLY A 132 9.69 1.00 6.53
N VAL A 133 9.65 1.23 7.82
CA VAL A 133 8.71 2.13 8.49
C VAL A 133 9.51 3.06 9.40
N GLU A 134 9.23 4.37 9.31
CA GLU A 134 9.77 5.33 10.27
C GLU A 134 9.06 5.13 11.62
N THR A 135 9.81 4.66 12.61
CA THR A 135 9.23 4.29 13.91
C THR A 135 9.41 5.36 14.99
N ALA A 136 10.24 6.39 14.75
CA ALA A 136 10.54 7.41 15.75
C ALA A 136 9.30 8.25 16.07
N SER A 137 8.56 8.66 15.05
CA SER A 137 7.32 9.42 15.21
C SER A 137 6.26 8.65 16.00
N PHE A 138 6.08 7.35 15.69
CA PHE A 138 5.13 6.48 16.43
C PHE A 138 5.52 6.30 17.90
N ARG A 139 6.84 6.22 18.21
CA ARG A 139 7.31 6.07 19.59
C ARG A 139 7.11 7.32 20.43
N SER A 140 7.20 8.49 19.81
CA SER A 140 7.03 9.78 20.47
C SER A 140 5.60 10.30 20.48
N ALA A 141 4.72 9.67 19.70
CA ALA A 141 3.33 10.08 19.57
C ALA A 141 2.59 9.99 20.92
N GLN A 142 1.79 11.01 21.17
CA GLN A 142 0.89 11.04 22.32
C GLN A 142 -0.54 10.81 21.84
N PRO A 143 -1.35 10.01 22.54
CA PRO A 143 -2.74 9.82 22.17
C PRO A 143 -3.52 11.12 22.34
N LEU A 144 -4.43 11.42 21.42
CA LEU A 144 -5.48 12.38 21.69
C LEU A 144 -6.34 11.86 22.84
N GLU A 145 -6.76 12.74 23.76
CA GLU A 145 -7.53 12.38 24.94
C GLU A 145 -8.76 11.52 24.60
N GLN A 146 -9.45 11.88 23.53
CA GLN A 146 -10.62 11.16 23.05
C GLN A 146 -10.32 9.75 22.53
N TRP A 147 -9.07 9.42 22.21
CA TRP A 147 -8.63 8.11 21.69
C TRP A 147 -7.81 7.30 22.71
N ALA A 148 -7.50 7.90 23.84
CA ALA A 148 -6.73 7.23 24.87
C ALA A 148 -7.53 6.07 25.49
N ALA A 149 -6.90 4.91 25.58
CA ALA A 149 -7.43 3.75 26.28
C ALA A 149 -7.25 3.87 27.79
N THR A 150 -8.17 3.26 28.54
CA THR A 150 -8.03 3.00 29.99
C THR A 150 -8.32 1.52 30.26
N GLU A 151 -8.09 1.05 31.49
CA GLU A 151 -8.41 -0.34 31.86
C GLU A 151 -9.90 -0.65 31.71
N GLU A 152 -10.79 0.30 32.05
CA GLU A 152 -12.23 0.15 31.95
C GLU A 152 -12.76 0.41 30.53
N ARG A 153 -11.98 1.12 29.70
CA ARG A 153 -12.37 1.55 28.36
C ARG A 153 -11.27 1.23 27.35
N PRO A 154 -11.02 -0.06 27.06
CA PRO A 154 -10.03 -0.44 26.06
C PRO A 154 -10.43 0.07 24.65
N VAL A 155 -9.45 0.50 23.90
CA VAL A 155 -9.61 1.01 22.52
C VAL A 155 -9.08 -0.02 21.54
N ILE A 156 -9.95 -0.48 20.64
CA ILE A 156 -9.64 -1.42 19.57
C ILE A 156 -9.68 -0.68 18.22
N VAL A 157 -8.59 -0.68 17.50
CA VAL A 157 -8.43 0.11 16.27
C VAL A 157 -8.38 -0.79 15.05
N PHE A 158 -9.14 -0.41 14.02
CA PHE A 158 -8.97 -0.85 12.65
C PHE A 158 -8.48 0.34 11.80
N LEU A 159 -7.43 0.12 11.00
CA LEU A 159 -6.90 1.12 10.08
C LEU A 159 -6.70 0.51 8.69
N GLY A 160 -7.47 0.98 7.72
CA GLY A 160 -7.38 0.48 6.34
C GLY A 160 -8.45 1.08 5.45
N ARG A 161 -8.34 0.82 4.15
CA ARG A 161 -9.42 1.20 3.23
C ARG A 161 -10.70 0.44 3.57
N LEU A 162 -11.79 1.18 3.74
CA LEU A 162 -13.08 0.63 4.18
C LEU A 162 -13.80 -0.11 3.06
N ASP A 163 -13.58 0.31 1.81
CA ASP A 163 -14.16 -0.24 0.57
C ASP A 163 -13.34 -1.41 -0.01
N GLU A 164 -12.29 -1.86 0.68
CA GLU A 164 -11.42 -2.94 0.22
C GLU A 164 -11.65 -4.21 1.05
N PRO A 165 -12.35 -5.24 0.52
CA PRO A 165 -12.70 -6.45 1.28
C PRO A 165 -11.49 -7.18 1.87
N ARG A 166 -10.35 -7.14 1.17
CA ARG A 166 -9.08 -7.75 1.59
C ARG A 166 -8.54 -7.17 2.91
N LYS A 167 -8.98 -5.97 3.31
CA LYS A 167 -8.58 -5.34 4.58
C LYS A 167 -9.34 -5.91 5.79
N GLY A 168 -10.36 -6.74 5.56
CA GLY A 168 -11.03 -7.49 6.60
C GLY A 168 -11.96 -6.68 7.51
N LEU A 169 -12.43 -5.50 7.09
CA LEU A 169 -13.35 -4.70 7.90
C LEU A 169 -14.61 -5.48 8.30
N SER A 170 -15.13 -6.35 7.43
CA SER A 170 -16.28 -7.21 7.74
C SER A 170 -15.99 -8.21 8.87
N ILE A 171 -14.78 -8.76 8.89
CA ILE A 171 -14.32 -9.68 9.97
C ILE A 171 -14.20 -8.90 11.26
N PHE A 172 -13.55 -7.73 11.24
CA PHE A 172 -13.46 -6.84 12.39
C PHE A 172 -14.84 -6.48 12.95
N ALA A 173 -15.76 -6.04 12.10
CA ALA A 173 -17.11 -5.67 12.49
C ALA A 173 -17.91 -6.86 13.08
N GLY A 174 -17.71 -8.06 12.57
CA GLY A 174 -18.32 -9.28 13.09
C GLY A 174 -17.92 -9.62 14.53
N ALA A 175 -16.73 -9.20 14.97
CA ALA A 175 -16.24 -9.45 16.32
C ALA A 175 -16.79 -8.47 17.38
N ILE A 176 -17.32 -7.31 16.98
CA ILE A 176 -17.71 -6.21 17.89
C ILE A 176 -18.69 -6.69 18.96
N ALA A 177 -19.76 -7.40 18.58
CA ALA A 177 -20.79 -7.83 19.52
C ALA A 177 -20.21 -8.73 20.63
N ALA A 178 -19.43 -9.74 20.26
CA ALA A 178 -18.83 -10.67 21.21
C ALA A 178 -17.83 -9.99 22.16
N VAL A 179 -17.12 -8.99 21.67
CA VAL A 179 -16.20 -8.21 22.52
C VAL A 179 -16.98 -7.33 23.50
N LEU A 180 -18.05 -6.65 23.05
CA LEU A 180 -18.86 -5.80 23.92
C LEU A 180 -19.63 -6.58 24.99
N GLU A 181 -20.02 -7.82 24.72
CA GLU A 181 -20.60 -8.70 25.74
C GLU A 181 -19.65 -8.94 26.91
N ARG A 182 -18.36 -9.07 26.63
CA ARG A 182 -17.33 -9.34 27.64
C ARG A 182 -16.69 -8.08 28.22
N PHE A 183 -16.60 -7.05 27.41
CA PHE A 183 -16.00 -5.75 27.73
C PHE A 183 -16.95 -4.60 27.33
N PRO A 184 -18.00 -4.32 28.11
CA PRO A 184 -19.01 -3.31 27.75
C PRO A 184 -18.46 -1.90 27.57
N GLY A 185 -17.33 -1.58 28.21
CA GLY A 185 -16.63 -0.29 28.07
C GLY A 185 -15.74 -0.18 26.84
N ALA A 186 -15.58 -1.25 26.05
CA ALA A 186 -14.70 -1.24 24.88
C ALA A 186 -15.19 -0.26 23.81
N ARG A 187 -14.22 0.38 23.15
CA ARG A 187 -14.46 1.32 22.05
C ARG A 187 -13.75 0.83 20.79
N PHE A 188 -14.45 0.92 19.66
CA PHE A 188 -13.95 0.52 18.36
C PHE A 188 -13.79 1.76 17.50
N LEU A 189 -12.54 2.07 17.12
CA LEU A 189 -12.22 3.20 16.25
C LEU A 189 -11.81 2.67 14.87
N ILE A 190 -12.58 3.06 13.86
CA ILE A 190 -12.42 2.59 12.49
C ILE A 190 -11.96 3.77 11.64
N ALA A 191 -10.70 3.74 11.21
CA ALA A 191 -10.09 4.78 10.41
C ALA A 191 -9.71 4.28 9.01
N GLY A 192 -9.88 5.14 8.02
CA GLY A 192 -9.48 4.89 6.64
C GLY A 192 -10.39 5.54 5.62
N ARG A 193 -9.86 5.65 4.40
CA ARG A 193 -10.60 6.16 3.24
C ARG A 193 -11.52 5.09 2.67
N GLY A 194 -12.45 5.51 1.83
CA GLY A 194 -13.49 4.67 1.24
C GLY A 194 -14.74 4.65 2.10
N ASP A 195 -15.75 3.90 1.66
CA ASP A 195 -17.02 3.79 2.37
C ASP A 195 -17.43 2.32 2.53
N ALA A 196 -18.16 2.03 3.60
CA ALA A 196 -18.72 0.73 3.92
C ALA A 196 -20.13 0.93 4.50
N PRO A 197 -21.12 1.35 3.69
CA PRO A 197 -22.42 1.79 4.16
C PRO A 197 -23.17 0.69 4.92
N GLU A 198 -23.08 -0.56 4.50
CA GLU A 198 -23.74 -1.69 5.18
C GLU A 198 -23.16 -1.93 6.56
N ILE A 199 -21.84 -1.91 6.69
CA ILE A 199 -21.14 -2.10 7.97
C ILE A 199 -21.43 -0.92 8.89
N ARG A 200 -21.38 0.31 8.35
CA ARG A 200 -21.70 1.52 9.10
C ARG A 200 -23.15 1.51 9.61
N GLN A 201 -24.09 1.07 8.79
CA GLN A 201 -25.50 0.94 9.20
C GLN A 201 -25.67 -0.14 10.28
N ALA A 202 -25.03 -1.30 10.13
CA ALA A 202 -25.08 -2.38 11.11
C ALA A 202 -24.44 -1.98 12.45
N ALA A 203 -23.40 -1.14 12.42
CA ALA A 203 -22.68 -0.67 13.59
C ALA A 203 -23.49 0.33 14.45
N LYS A 204 -24.50 0.99 13.89
CA LYS A 204 -25.36 1.95 14.63
C LYS A 204 -25.98 1.37 15.90
N ARG A 205 -26.25 0.06 15.93
CA ARG A 205 -26.80 -0.63 17.10
C ARG A 205 -25.88 -0.59 18.32
N PHE A 206 -24.60 -0.31 18.13
CA PHE A 206 -23.59 -0.25 19.20
C PHE A 206 -23.38 1.18 19.73
N GLY A 207 -24.10 2.17 19.18
CA GLY A 207 -24.02 3.57 19.63
C GLY A 207 -22.60 4.12 19.65
N ASP A 208 -22.24 4.76 20.74
CA ASP A 208 -20.93 5.44 20.91
C ASP A 208 -19.75 4.46 21.06
N SER A 209 -20.02 3.17 21.22
CA SER A 209 -18.94 2.16 21.27
C SER A 209 -18.21 2.00 19.93
N VAL A 210 -18.79 2.44 18.79
CA VAL A 210 -18.20 2.33 17.47
C VAL A 210 -18.15 3.68 16.78
N SER A 211 -16.95 4.13 16.44
CA SER A 211 -16.73 5.39 15.75
C SER A 211 -16.00 5.18 14.43
N PHE A 212 -16.51 5.78 13.35
CA PHE A 212 -15.86 5.82 12.04
C PHE A 212 -15.21 7.20 11.87
N LEU A 213 -13.88 7.21 11.86
CA LEU A 213 -13.08 8.43 11.80
C LEU A 213 -12.91 8.97 10.38
N GLY A 214 -13.15 8.12 9.35
CA GLY A 214 -12.86 8.49 7.96
C GLY A 214 -11.36 8.47 7.66
N GLY A 215 -10.94 9.24 6.64
CA GLY A 215 -9.53 9.44 6.34
C GLY A 215 -8.89 10.34 7.39
N ILE A 216 -7.78 9.90 7.95
CA ILE A 216 -7.01 10.62 8.98
C ILE A 216 -5.64 11.03 8.44
N SER A 217 -5.00 12.05 9.03
CA SER A 217 -3.63 12.46 8.73
C SER A 217 -2.60 11.48 9.27
N ASP A 218 -1.33 11.65 8.94
CA ASP A 218 -0.25 10.82 9.47
C ASP A 218 -0.06 11.08 10.98
N GLU A 219 -0.16 12.31 11.44
CA GLU A 219 -0.11 12.67 12.86
C GLU A 219 -1.29 12.06 13.65
N GLU A 220 -2.49 12.13 13.09
CA GLU A 220 -3.67 11.49 13.69
C GLU A 220 -3.53 9.98 13.75
N LYS A 221 -2.93 9.35 12.72
CA LYS A 221 -2.65 7.91 12.69
C LYS A 221 -1.69 7.50 13.81
N GLU A 222 -0.62 8.26 14.00
CA GLU A 222 0.36 8.04 15.06
C GLU A 222 -0.30 8.16 16.43
N SER A 223 -1.07 9.21 16.65
CA SER A 223 -1.83 9.46 17.87
C SER A 223 -2.88 8.39 18.15
N LEU A 224 -3.61 7.94 17.13
CA LEU A 224 -4.61 6.88 17.23
C LEU A 224 -3.98 5.55 17.67
N LEU A 225 -2.84 5.19 17.08
CA LEU A 225 -2.12 3.96 17.43
C LEU A 225 -1.47 4.04 18.81
N ALA A 226 -1.00 5.23 19.22
CA ALA A 226 -0.47 5.45 20.56
C ALA A 226 -1.56 5.29 21.64
N GLY A 227 -2.82 5.63 21.33
CA GLY A 227 -3.97 5.48 22.25
C GLY A 227 -4.62 4.11 22.25
N ALA A 228 -4.28 3.23 21.33
CA ALA A 228 -4.92 1.94 21.16
C ALA A 228 -4.44 0.89 22.18
N SER A 229 -5.38 0.13 22.75
CA SER A 229 -5.04 -1.11 23.46
C SER A 229 -4.68 -2.22 22.48
N ILE A 230 -5.39 -2.29 21.35
CA ILE A 230 -5.22 -3.33 20.32
C ILE A 230 -5.41 -2.71 18.95
N TYR A 231 -4.47 -2.97 18.06
CA TYR A 231 -4.62 -2.77 16.63
C TYR A 231 -4.94 -4.10 15.94
N VAL A 232 -5.97 -4.12 15.11
CA VAL A 232 -6.46 -5.34 14.43
C VAL A 232 -6.38 -5.17 12.91
N ALA A 233 -5.67 -6.07 12.27
CA ALA A 233 -5.57 -6.18 10.81
C ALA A 233 -5.94 -7.63 10.41
N PRO A 234 -7.24 -7.93 10.19
CA PRO A 234 -7.73 -9.28 9.92
C PRO A 234 -7.24 -9.87 8.61
#